data_a9faec95c15fc65f2888ee4fbcfd0951
#
_entry.id   a9faec95c15fc65f2888ee4fbcfd0951
#
_cell.length_a   1.000
_cell.length_b   1.000
_cell.length_c   1.000
_cell.angle_alpha   90.00
_cell.angle_beta   90.00
_cell.angle_gamma   90.00
#
_symmetry.space_group_name_H-M   'P 1'
#
loop_
_entity.id
_entity.type
_entity.pdbx_description
1 polymer ?
#
loop_
_entity_poly.entity_id
_entity_poly.type
_entity_poly.pdbx_seq_one_letter_code
_entity_poly.pdbx_strand_id
1 'polypeptide(L)'
;MAVSGNGSGAVVEVAAPAKINLALLVGPVRPDGFHEIASLMLPVTLADRVVVERTPGTGLEVACDVAPGEQNLAARLVRELETRLERTFEVRITISKHVPHGGGLGGGSSDAAATLVALERLFDLDLSPRLRYEVALAIGSDVPFFLWPGPQLAMGRGQVLKPVELPELDLVIAAPDLGLSTAAVYGWRDEDAQTTLKQFAPRAGELASAVQVVVGAADVAALVQNDLEAAVVARRPEVGALRDRLLAAGALTAAMTGSGAAVFGLFATGAAARKARAALAPTRAWHVTDLQPAGPRTRPRLG
;
A
#
# COMPACT_ATOMS: atom_id res chain seq x y z
N MET A 1 -16.78 -11.58 4.38
CA MET A 1 -15.78 -12.64 4.06
C MET A 1 -16.45 -13.98 4.13
N ALA A 2 -16.53 -14.69 3.03
CA ALA A 2 -17.18 -16.01 2.97
C ALA A 2 -16.10 -17.08 2.75
N VAL A 3 -16.10 -18.12 3.61
CA VAL A 3 -15.45 -19.41 3.32
C VAL A 3 -16.57 -20.35 2.90
N SER A 4 -16.53 -20.87 1.69
CA SER A 4 -17.49 -21.87 1.21
C SER A 4 -16.76 -23.16 0.84
N GLY A 5 -17.10 -24.26 1.50
CA GLY A 5 -16.74 -25.63 1.15
C GLY A 5 -15.51 -26.20 1.89
N ASN A 6 -15.69 -27.42 2.44
CA ASN A 6 -14.60 -28.30 2.88
C ASN A 6 -14.43 -29.40 1.83
N GLY A 7 -13.40 -29.26 0.96
CA GLY A 7 -13.12 -30.30 -0.07
C GLY A 7 -12.40 -29.74 -1.30
N SER A 8 -12.31 -30.52 -2.37
CA SER A 8 -11.97 -30.05 -3.71
C SER A 8 -13.01 -29.02 -4.16
N GLY A 9 -12.57 -27.80 -4.50
CA GLY A 9 -13.46 -26.66 -4.78
C GLY A 9 -13.70 -25.71 -3.61
N ALA A 10 -12.98 -25.85 -2.48
CA ALA A 10 -12.99 -24.85 -1.42
C ALA A 10 -12.39 -23.52 -1.92
N VAL A 11 -13.08 -22.42 -1.66
CA VAL A 11 -12.74 -21.08 -2.16
C VAL A 11 -12.69 -20.09 -1.01
N VAL A 12 -11.68 -19.24 -1.02
CA VAL A 12 -11.56 -18.08 -0.10
C VAL A 12 -11.41 -16.81 -0.92
N GLU A 13 -12.21 -15.82 -0.60
CA GLU A 13 -12.15 -14.48 -1.17
C GLU A 13 -11.63 -13.48 -0.15
N VAL A 14 -10.66 -12.64 -0.56
CA VAL A 14 -10.06 -11.60 0.26
C VAL A 14 -9.99 -10.30 -0.54
N ALA A 15 -10.42 -9.19 0.07
CA ALA A 15 -10.17 -7.86 -0.48
C ALA A 15 -8.72 -7.47 -0.23
N ALA A 16 -8.03 -6.98 -1.27
CA ALA A 16 -6.67 -6.50 -1.23
C ALA A 16 -6.65 -4.97 -1.34
N PRO A 17 -6.66 -4.22 -0.21
CA PRO A 17 -6.80 -2.77 -0.20
C PRO A 17 -5.58 -2.08 -0.80
N ALA A 18 -5.77 -0.93 -1.42
CA ALA A 18 -4.69 0.00 -1.74
C ALA A 18 -4.15 0.66 -0.45
N LYS A 19 -2.95 1.24 -0.55
CA LYS A 19 -2.40 2.15 0.46
C LYS A 19 -2.11 3.51 -0.15
N ILE A 20 -2.06 4.53 0.68
CA ILE A 20 -1.40 5.79 0.37
C ILE A 20 -0.27 6.06 1.38
N ASN A 21 0.72 6.86 0.97
CA ASN A 21 1.70 7.44 1.86
C ASN A 21 1.24 8.87 2.14
N LEU A 22 0.66 9.12 3.31
CA LEU A 22 0.32 10.47 3.76
C LEU A 22 1.58 11.31 3.92
N ALA A 23 2.64 10.70 4.44
CA ALA A 23 3.99 11.26 4.45
C ALA A 23 4.97 10.23 3.90
N LEU A 24 5.95 10.69 3.10
CA LEU A 24 7.08 9.87 2.65
C LEU A 24 8.35 10.72 2.67
N LEU A 25 9.16 10.50 3.68
CA LEU A 25 10.50 11.07 3.81
C LEU A 25 11.51 10.07 3.28
N VAL A 26 12.46 10.52 2.47
CA VAL A 26 13.49 9.69 1.87
C VAL A 26 14.87 10.13 2.38
N GLY A 27 15.55 9.23 3.04
CA GLY A 27 16.89 9.37 3.57
C GLY A 27 17.99 8.92 2.60
N PRO A 28 19.20 8.69 3.13
CA PRO A 28 20.33 8.20 2.35
C PRO A 28 20.13 6.76 1.86
N VAL A 29 20.90 6.40 0.85
CA VAL A 29 21.03 5.01 0.39
C VAL A 29 21.68 4.17 1.49
N ARG A 30 21.10 3.02 1.76
CA ARG A 30 21.54 2.01 2.72
C ARG A 30 22.57 1.06 2.08
N PRO A 31 23.32 0.29 2.91
CA PRO A 31 24.22 -0.73 2.37
C PRO A 31 23.54 -1.83 1.53
N ASP A 32 22.22 -2.06 1.75
CA ASP A 32 21.42 -3.02 0.99
C ASP A 32 20.91 -2.46 -0.36
N GLY A 33 21.30 -1.24 -0.72
CA GLY A 33 20.92 -0.56 -1.98
C GLY A 33 19.54 0.10 -1.95
N PHE A 34 18.77 -0.03 -0.87
CA PHE A 34 17.52 0.70 -0.66
C PHE A 34 17.78 2.04 0.05
N HIS A 35 16.81 2.93 0.00
CA HIS A 35 16.84 4.16 0.80
C HIS A 35 16.32 3.92 2.23
N GLU A 36 16.87 4.64 3.18
CA GLU A 36 16.21 4.83 4.47
C GLU A 36 14.94 5.66 4.25
N ILE A 37 13.81 5.24 4.80
CA ILE A 37 12.56 5.99 4.71
C ILE A 37 11.90 6.17 6.08
N ALA A 38 11.09 7.21 6.19
CA ALA A 38 10.06 7.33 7.21
C ALA A 38 8.74 7.69 6.52
N SER A 39 7.72 6.87 6.68
CA SER A 39 6.45 7.04 5.96
C SER A 39 5.26 6.78 6.86
N LEU A 40 4.28 7.69 6.81
CA LEU A 40 2.97 7.46 7.38
C LEU A 40 2.09 6.81 6.31
N MET A 41 1.84 5.51 6.46
CA MET A 41 1.09 4.69 5.51
C MET A 41 -0.34 4.46 5.99
N LEU A 42 -1.28 4.56 5.06
CA LEU A 42 -2.71 4.43 5.32
C LEU A 42 -3.34 3.43 4.34
N PRO A 43 -3.99 2.33 4.80
CA PRO A 43 -4.80 1.48 3.93
C PRO A 43 -6.13 2.17 3.64
N VAL A 44 -6.65 2.04 2.42
CA VAL A 44 -7.88 2.71 1.97
C VAL A 44 -8.88 1.74 1.37
N THR A 45 -10.14 2.18 1.24
CA THR A 45 -11.26 1.34 0.78
C THR A 45 -11.21 0.94 -0.69
N LEU A 46 -10.39 1.57 -1.53
CA LEU A 46 -10.11 1.08 -2.87
C LEU A 46 -9.34 -0.24 -2.77
N ALA A 47 -9.86 -1.32 -3.36
CA ALA A 47 -9.26 -2.65 -3.20
C ALA A 47 -9.41 -3.50 -4.45
N ASP A 48 -8.42 -4.34 -4.70
CA ASP A 48 -8.52 -5.47 -5.61
C ASP A 48 -9.28 -6.62 -4.95
N ARG A 49 -9.69 -7.58 -5.75
CA ARG A 49 -10.35 -8.79 -5.29
C ARG A 49 -9.48 -9.99 -5.59
N VAL A 50 -9.06 -10.72 -4.56
CA VAL A 50 -8.25 -11.92 -4.66
C VAL A 50 -9.11 -13.13 -4.29
N VAL A 51 -9.22 -14.09 -5.18
CA VAL A 51 -9.93 -15.36 -4.98
C VAL A 51 -8.91 -16.48 -5.08
N VAL A 52 -8.83 -17.33 -4.05
CA VAL A 52 -7.97 -18.52 -4.03
C VAL A 52 -8.85 -19.75 -3.91
N GLU A 53 -8.72 -20.65 -4.89
CA GLU A 53 -9.48 -21.89 -5.02
C GLU A 53 -8.53 -23.10 -4.94
N ARG A 54 -8.91 -24.13 -4.18
CA ARG A 54 -8.19 -25.42 -4.22
C ARG A 54 -8.50 -26.16 -5.51
N THR A 55 -7.45 -26.51 -6.27
CA THR A 55 -7.54 -27.17 -7.57
C THR A 55 -6.59 -28.38 -7.61
N PRO A 56 -6.94 -29.50 -6.92
CA PRO A 56 -6.06 -30.67 -6.83
C PRO A 56 -5.63 -31.17 -8.23
N GLY A 57 -4.33 -31.46 -8.40
CA GLY A 57 -3.75 -31.97 -9.64
C GLY A 57 -3.35 -30.90 -10.66
N THR A 58 -3.55 -29.60 -10.39
CA THR A 58 -3.24 -28.54 -11.36
C THR A 58 -1.99 -27.71 -11.02
N GLY A 59 -1.47 -27.84 -9.79
CA GLY A 59 -0.38 -27.00 -9.29
C GLY A 59 -0.84 -25.57 -9.01
N LEU A 60 0.07 -24.59 -9.16
CA LEU A 60 -0.21 -23.17 -8.98
C LEU A 60 -0.59 -22.52 -10.31
N GLU A 61 -1.77 -21.93 -10.38
CA GLU A 61 -2.23 -21.09 -11.49
C GLU A 61 -2.54 -19.67 -10.99
N VAL A 62 -2.08 -18.63 -11.70
CA VAL A 62 -2.40 -17.24 -11.40
C VAL A 62 -3.00 -16.55 -12.61
N ALA A 63 -4.26 -16.17 -12.50
CA ALA A 63 -5.02 -15.38 -13.48
C ALA A 63 -5.09 -13.92 -13.02
N CYS A 64 -4.45 -13.04 -13.78
CA CYS A 64 -4.44 -11.59 -13.54
C CYS A 64 -4.15 -10.89 -14.87
N ASP A 65 -4.96 -9.88 -15.23
CA ASP A 65 -4.84 -9.19 -16.52
C ASP A 65 -3.56 -8.35 -16.63
N VAL A 66 -2.99 -7.92 -15.50
CA VAL A 66 -1.83 -7.00 -15.48
C VAL A 66 -0.51 -7.74 -15.41
N ALA A 67 -0.42 -8.81 -14.62
CA ALA A 67 0.80 -9.59 -14.42
C ALA A 67 0.42 -11.06 -14.17
N PRO A 68 0.19 -11.85 -15.23
CA PRO A 68 -0.18 -13.26 -15.08
C PRO A 68 1.03 -14.14 -14.73
N GLY A 69 0.74 -15.30 -14.13
CA GLY A 69 1.72 -16.36 -13.92
C GLY A 69 2.77 -16.06 -12.84
N GLU A 70 3.95 -16.66 -12.98
CA GLU A 70 5.03 -16.68 -11.98
C GLU A 70 5.67 -15.31 -11.68
N GLN A 71 5.49 -14.31 -12.53
CA GLN A 71 5.97 -12.95 -12.27
C GLN A 71 5.09 -12.18 -11.29
N ASN A 72 3.86 -12.65 -11.06
CA ASN A 72 2.96 -12.05 -10.09
C ASN A 72 3.48 -12.21 -8.67
N LEU A 73 3.39 -11.15 -7.86
CA LEU A 73 3.84 -11.21 -6.45
C LEU A 73 3.05 -12.24 -5.63
N ALA A 74 1.78 -12.50 -5.98
CA ALA A 74 0.99 -13.56 -5.37
C ALA A 74 1.58 -14.95 -5.66
N ALA A 75 2.01 -15.23 -6.92
CA ALA A 75 2.68 -16.47 -7.26
C ALA A 75 4.00 -16.63 -6.49
N ARG A 76 4.81 -15.59 -6.48
CA ARG A 76 6.09 -15.57 -5.76
C ARG A 76 5.90 -15.81 -4.26
N LEU A 77 4.84 -15.26 -3.67
CA LEU A 77 4.49 -15.50 -2.28
C LEU A 77 4.15 -16.98 -2.03
N VAL A 78 3.36 -17.60 -2.90
CA VAL A 78 3.06 -19.03 -2.79
C VAL A 78 4.35 -19.85 -2.83
N ARG A 79 5.26 -19.60 -3.77
CA ARG A 79 6.55 -20.30 -3.89
C ARG A 79 7.43 -20.13 -2.66
N GLU A 80 7.49 -18.91 -2.11
CA GLU A 80 8.22 -18.67 -0.85
C GLU A 80 7.61 -19.45 0.31
N LEU A 81 6.28 -19.46 0.41
CA LEU A 81 5.58 -20.22 1.46
C LEU A 81 5.76 -21.73 1.29
N GLU A 82 5.71 -22.25 0.06
CA GLU A 82 6.00 -23.66 -0.26
C GLU A 82 7.40 -24.05 0.21
N THR A 83 8.39 -23.21 -0.05
CA THR A 83 9.78 -23.41 0.37
C THR A 83 9.90 -23.46 1.89
N ARG A 84 9.24 -22.52 2.60
CA ARG A 84 9.31 -22.45 4.07
C ARG A 84 8.60 -23.57 4.79
N LEU A 85 7.53 -24.12 4.19
CA LEU A 85 6.70 -25.17 4.78
C LEU A 85 7.03 -26.56 4.24
N GLU A 86 7.95 -26.69 3.28
CA GLU A 86 8.32 -27.93 2.59
C GLU A 86 7.08 -28.68 2.05
N ARG A 87 6.11 -27.91 1.52
CA ARG A 87 4.87 -28.45 0.93
C ARG A 87 4.45 -27.65 -0.30
N THR A 88 3.66 -28.27 -1.16
CA THR A 88 3.08 -27.62 -2.35
C THR A 88 1.64 -27.20 -2.11
N PHE A 89 1.21 -26.13 -2.79
CA PHE A 89 -0.17 -25.65 -2.82
C PHE A 89 -0.73 -25.78 -4.24
N GLU A 90 -1.73 -26.62 -4.39
CA GLU A 90 -2.46 -26.79 -5.62
C GLU A 90 -3.67 -25.87 -5.62
N VAL A 91 -3.47 -24.68 -6.17
CA VAL A 91 -4.47 -23.59 -6.13
C VAL A 91 -4.50 -22.80 -7.42
N ARG A 92 -5.70 -22.29 -7.73
CA ARG A 92 -5.89 -21.22 -8.68
C ARG A 92 -6.13 -19.91 -7.93
N ILE A 93 -5.36 -18.89 -8.29
CA ILE A 93 -5.51 -17.51 -7.78
C ILE A 93 -6.06 -16.66 -8.88
N THR A 94 -7.22 -16.04 -8.67
CA THR A 94 -7.81 -15.07 -9.59
C THR A 94 -7.79 -13.68 -8.96
N ILE A 95 -7.14 -12.72 -9.63
CA ILE A 95 -7.01 -11.35 -9.15
C ILE A 95 -7.76 -10.41 -10.09
N SER A 96 -8.84 -9.80 -9.58
CA SER A 96 -9.58 -8.76 -10.29
C SER A 96 -9.04 -7.38 -9.88
N LYS A 97 -8.40 -6.70 -10.83
CA LYS A 97 -7.72 -5.42 -10.57
C LYS A 97 -8.66 -4.23 -10.63
N HIS A 98 -8.69 -3.45 -9.54
CA HIS A 98 -9.36 -2.16 -9.41
C HIS A 98 -8.37 -1.07 -9.02
N VAL A 99 -7.32 -1.44 -8.27
CA VAL A 99 -6.22 -0.55 -7.88
C VAL A 99 -5.35 -0.28 -9.11
N PRO A 100 -5.13 0.99 -9.49
CA PRO A 100 -4.26 1.35 -10.62
C PRO A 100 -2.87 0.74 -10.50
N HIS A 101 -2.43 0.08 -11.57
CA HIS A 101 -1.08 -0.48 -11.64
C HIS A 101 -0.05 0.64 -11.84
N GLY A 102 1.10 0.54 -11.16
CA GLY A 102 2.20 1.52 -11.30
C GLY A 102 1.88 2.91 -10.74
N GLY A 103 0.85 3.02 -9.90
CA GLY A 103 0.42 4.29 -9.29
C GLY A 103 1.01 4.60 -7.91
N GLY A 104 1.93 3.80 -7.39
CA GLY A 104 2.44 3.99 -6.00
C GLY A 104 1.46 3.54 -4.90
N LEU A 105 0.39 2.83 -5.27
CA LEU A 105 -0.73 2.43 -4.39
C LEU A 105 -0.57 1.06 -3.73
N GLY A 106 0.53 0.34 -3.98
CA GLY A 106 0.86 -0.92 -3.33
C GLY A 106 0.00 -2.12 -3.74
N GLY A 107 -0.78 -2.04 -4.84
CA GLY A 107 -1.74 -3.08 -5.22
C GLY A 107 -1.15 -4.48 -5.33
N GLY A 108 -0.02 -4.66 -6.01
CA GLY A 108 0.62 -5.99 -6.13
C GLY A 108 1.09 -6.55 -4.78
N SER A 109 1.59 -5.70 -3.88
CA SER A 109 1.98 -6.11 -2.52
C SER A 109 0.77 -6.49 -1.68
N SER A 110 -0.35 -5.79 -1.87
CA SER A 110 -1.62 -6.09 -1.24
C SER A 110 -2.20 -7.42 -1.74
N ASP A 111 -2.14 -7.67 -3.05
CA ASP A 111 -2.57 -8.94 -3.66
C ASP A 111 -1.79 -10.12 -3.06
N ALA A 112 -0.48 -9.97 -2.90
CA ALA A 112 0.36 -10.99 -2.28
C ALA A 112 -0.03 -11.23 -0.80
N ALA A 113 -0.22 -10.18 -0.02
CA ALA A 113 -0.66 -10.29 1.38
C ALA A 113 -2.05 -10.93 1.50
N ALA A 114 -3.00 -10.55 0.63
CA ALA A 114 -4.32 -11.16 0.56
C ALA A 114 -4.25 -12.65 0.21
N THR A 115 -3.34 -13.02 -0.68
CA THR A 115 -3.08 -14.44 -1.03
C THR A 115 -2.59 -15.22 0.18
N LEU A 116 -1.65 -14.67 0.99
CA LEU A 116 -1.20 -15.33 2.22
C LEU A 116 -2.35 -15.59 3.18
N VAL A 117 -3.18 -14.55 3.43
CA VAL A 117 -4.37 -14.66 4.30
C VAL A 117 -5.36 -15.69 3.75
N ALA A 118 -5.54 -15.76 2.43
CA ALA A 118 -6.43 -16.75 1.81
C ALA A 118 -5.90 -18.18 1.98
N LEU A 119 -4.60 -18.41 1.78
CA LEU A 119 -3.96 -19.71 1.97
C LEU A 119 -4.03 -20.18 3.43
N GLU A 120 -3.77 -19.29 4.40
CA GLU A 120 -3.91 -19.61 5.82
C GLU A 120 -5.29 -20.17 6.13
N ARG A 121 -6.35 -19.53 5.61
CA ARG A 121 -7.74 -19.96 5.82
C ARG A 121 -8.10 -21.22 5.05
N LEU A 122 -7.65 -21.30 3.79
CA LEU A 122 -8.00 -22.39 2.89
C LEU A 122 -7.39 -23.73 3.32
N PHE A 123 -6.21 -23.67 3.92
CA PHE A 123 -5.43 -24.85 4.33
C PHE A 123 -5.31 -24.99 5.85
N ASP A 124 -6.02 -24.15 6.63
CA ASP A 124 -5.97 -24.13 8.09
C ASP A 124 -4.51 -24.07 8.62
N LEU A 125 -3.74 -23.10 8.07
CA LEU A 125 -2.34 -22.93 8.44
C LEU A 125 -2.24 -22.08 9.72
N ASP A 126 -1.55 -22.61 10.73
CA ASP A 126 -1.19 -21.86 11.95
C ASP A 126 0.23 -21.29 11.80
N LEU A 127 0.35 -20.21 11.03
CA LEU A 127 1.62 -19.54 10.82
C LEU A 127 1.93 -18.61 11.99
N SER A 128 3.13 -18.75 12.58
CA SER A 128 3.58 -17.81 13.59
C SER A 128 3.66 -16.38 13.01
N PRO A 129 3.44 -15.32 13.80
CA PRO A 129 3.56 -13.93 13.34
C PRO A 129 4.91 -13.63 12.70
N ARG A 130 5.96 -14.25 13.20
CA ARG A 130 7.32 -14.15 12.66
C ARG A 130 7.41 -14.73 11.25
N LEU A 131 6.93 -15.95 11.03
CA LEU A 131 6.97 -16.61 9.72
C LEU A 131 6.13 -15.85 8.69
N ARG A 132 4.94 -15.38 9.06
CA ARG A 132 4.10 -14.51 8.22
C ARG A 132 4.86 -13.28 7.75
N TYR A 133 5.53 -12.60 8.70
CA TYR A 133 6.31 -11.41 8.40
C TYR A 133 7.50 -11.72 7.48
N GLU A 134 8.27 -12.77 7.77
CA GLU A 134 9.44 -13.17 6.98
C GLU A 134 9.07 -13.53 5.53
N VAL A 135 8.00 -14.32 5.34
CA VAL A 135 7.46 -14.66 4.01
C VAL A 135 7.03 -13.40 3.26
N ALA A 136 6.28 -12.52 3.90
CA ALA A 136 5.81 -11.29 3.29
C ALA A 136 6.99 -10.38 2.90
N LEU A 137 7.98 -10.21 3.78
CA LEU A 137 9.14 -9.36 3.55
C LEU A 137 10.05 -9.88 2.41
N ALA A 138 10.12 -11.19 2.24
CA ALA A 138 10.88 -11.81 1.13
C ALA A 138 10.30 -11.43 -0.25
N ILE A 139 8.99 -11.13 -0.32
CA ILE A 139 8.33 -10.73 -1.55
C ILE A 139 8.49 -9.24 -1.84
N GLY A 140 8.43 -8.40 -0.81
CA GLY A 140 8.61 -6.96 -0.95
C GLY A 140 8.41 -6.18 0.34
N SER A 141 9.01 -4.99 0.43
CA SER A 141 8.99 -4.15 1.64
C SER A 141 7.59 -3.71 2.06
N ASP A 142 6.67 -3.53 1.10
CA ASP A 142 5.29 -3.09 1.37
C ASP A 142 4.35 -4.27 1.73
N VAL A 143 4.72 -5.54 1.46
CA VAL A 143 3.83 -6.68 1.70
C VAL A 143 3.48 -6.83 3.19
N PRO A 144 4.43 -6.72 4.13
CA PRO A 144 4.12 -6.82 5.57
C PRO A 144 3.09 -5.78 6.05
N PHE A 145 3.07 -4.57 5.47
CA PHE A 145 2.10 -3.53 5.82
C PHE A 145 0.65 -4.02 5.73
N PHE A 146 0.32 -4.79 4.70
CA PHE A 146 -1.05 -5.26 4.46
C PHE A 146 -1.48 -6.45 5.32
N LEU A 147 -0.57 -7.03 6.10
CA LEU A 147 -0.89 -8.09 7.06
C LEU A 147 -1.46 -7.56 8.38
N TRP A 148 -1.34 -6.27 8.64
CA TRP A 148 -1.79 -5.62 9.86
C TRP A 148 -2.86 -4.57 9.55
N PRO A 149 -3.90 -4.45 10.37
CA PRO A 149 -4.97 -3.49 10.11
C PRO A 149 -4.56 -2.06 10.49
N GLY A 150 -5.08 -1.10 9.72
CA GLY A 150 -5.01 0.33 10.04
C GLY A 150 -3.71 1.02 9.64
N PRO A 151 -3.62 2.33 9.98
CA PRO A 151 -2.48 3.18 9.64
C PRO A 151 -1.21 2.75 10.38
N GLN A 152 -0.05 2.93 9.75
CA GLN A 152 1.24 2.55 10.31
C GLN A 152 2.32 3.57 9.95
N LEU A 153 3.20 3.85 10.91
CA LEU A 153 4.48 4.51 10.66
C LEU A 153 5.49 3.44 10.23
N ALA A 154 5.96 3.54 9.00
CA ALA A 154 6.94 2.64 8.40
C ALA A 154 8.33 3.29 8.40
N MET A 155 9.34 2.56 8.83
CA MET A 155 10.74 2.99 8.95
C MET A 155 11.67 1.96 8.27
N GLY A 156 12.97 2.27 8.21
CA GLY A 156 13.95 1.45 7.52
C GLY A 156 13.76 1.58 6.01
N ARG A 157 13.63 0.47 5.28
CA ARG A 157 13.20 0.49 3.86
C ARG A 157 11.67 0.36 3.70
N GLY A 158 10.89 0.61 4.78
CA GLY A 158 9.44 0.44 4.86
C GLY A 158 8.98 -0.81 5.62
N GLN A 159 9.91 -1.64 6.09
CA GLN A 159 9.62 -2.91 6.73
C GLN A 159 9.44 -2.82 8.26
N VAL A 160 9.97 -1.79 8.92
CA VAL A 160 9.79 -1.60 10.37
C VAL A 160 8.49 -0.85 10.59
N LEU A 161 7.46 -1.56 11.02
CA LEU A 161 6.08 -1.07 11.07
C LEU A 161 5.64 -0.83 12.51
N LYS A 162 5.12 0.36 12.78
CA LYS A 162 4.54 0.73 14.08
C LYS A 162 3.10 1.21 13.86
N PRO A 163 2.09 0.53 14.42
CA PRO A 163 0.71 0.99 14.35
C PRO A 163 0.56 2.38 14.95
N VAL A 164 -0.25 3.21 14.31
CA VAL A 164 -0.60 4.56 14.77
C VAL A 164 -2.11 4.76 14.71
N GLU A 165 -2.59 5.77 15.44
CA GLU A 165 -4.00 6.13 15.44
C GLU A 165 -4.17 7.40 14.62
N LEU A 166 -5.15 7.38 13.70
CA LEU A 166 -5.57 8.53 12.93
C LEU A 166 -7.09 8.70 13.04
N PRO A 167 -7.61 9.92 12.90
CA PRO A 167 -9.05 10.13 12.74
C PRO A 167 -9.54 9.49 11.44
N GLU A 168 -10.86 9.34 11.30
CA GLU A 168 -11.46 8.95 10.01
C GLU A 168 -11.17 10.03 8.95
N LEU A 169 -10.77 9.59 7.76
CA LEU A 169 -10.32 10.47 6.68
C LEU A 169 -11.15 10.26 5.42
N ASP A 170 -11.57 11.35 4.81
CA ASP A 170 -12.20 11.38 3.50
C ASP A 170 -11.18 11.83 2.44
N LEU A 171 -10.92 10.98 1.46
CA LEU A 171 -9.87 11.18 0.47
C LEU A 171 -10.41 11.01 -0.96
N VAL A 172 -9.75 11.68 -1.89
CA VAL A 172 -9.89 11.38 -3.32
C VAL A 172 -8.53 10.96 -3.83
N ILE A 173 -8.45 9.75 -4.39
CA ILE A 173 -7.28 9.30 -5.15
C ILE A 173 -7.58 9.58 -6.62
N ALA A 174 -6.61 10.14 -7.33
CA ALA A 174 -6.68 10.32 -8.77
C ALA A 174 -5.39 9.77 -9.41
N ALA A 175 -5.55 9.02 -10.49
CA ALA A 175 -4.42 8.42 -11.19
C ALA A 175 -4.42 8.85 -12.66
N PRO A 176 -3.33 9.45 -13.15
CA PRO A 176 -3.14 9.63 -14.58
C PRO A 176 -2.93 8.27 -15.24
N ASP A 177 -3.15 8.21 -16.55
CA ASP A 177 -2.85 6.99 -17.32
C ASP A 177 -1.33 6.91 -17.60
N LEU A 178 -0.58 6.78 -16.52
CA LEU A 178 0.87 6.81 -16.48
C LEU A 178 1.40 5.86 -15.42
N GLY A 179 2.23 4.91 -15.81
CA GLY A 179 2.98 4.05 -14.89
C GLY A 179 4.40 4.58 -14.68
N LEU A 180 4.86 4.63 -13.44
CA LEU A 180 6.24 4.99 -13.11
C LEU A 180 6.98 3.81 -12.48
N SER A 181 8.24 3.62 -12.89
CA SER A 181 9.14 2.68 -12.21
C SER A 181 9.62 3.28 -10.90
N THR A 182 9.39 2.60 -9.79
CA THR A 182 9.88 3.03 -8.47
C THR A 182 11.38 3.29 -8.48
N ALA A 183 12.17 2.39 -9.08
CA ALA A 183 13.62 2.55 -9.17
C ALA A 183 14.01 3.81 -9.94
N ALA A 184 13.33 4.11 -11.06
CA ALA A 184 13.59 5.33 -11.82
C ALA A 184 13.29 6.59 -11.00
N VAL A 185 12.19 6.61 -10.26
CA VAL A 185 11.78 7.78 -9.45
C VAL A 185 12.77 8.05 -8.32
N TYR A 186 13.24 7.01 -7.63
CA TYR A 186 14.30 7.16 -6.62
C TYR A 186 15.62 7.65 -7.26
N GLY A 187 15.99 7.13 -8.45
CA GLY A 187 17.13 7.63 -9.22
C GLY A 187 17.01 9.11 -9.57
N TRP A 188 15.86 9.56 -10.05
CA TRP A 188 15.60 10.99 -10.35
C TRP A 188 15.76 11.86 -9.11
N ARG A 189 15.25 11.42 -7.97
CA ARG A 189 15.40 12.16 -6.71
C ARG A 189 16.86 12.26 -6.30
N ASP A 190 17.66 11.20 -6.48
CA ASP A 190 19.09 11.19 -6.14
C ASP A 190 19.93 12.07 -7.07
N GLU A 191 19.53 12.23 -8.34
CA GLU A 191 20.11 13.20 -9.28
C GLU A 191 19.85 14.64 -8.83
N ASP A 192 18.61 14.92 -8.33
CA ASP A 192 18.21 16.28 -7.97
C ASP A 192 18.71 16.70 -6.58
N ALA A 193 18.72 15.78 -5.60
CA ALA A 193 19.14 16.07 -4.23
C ALA A 193 19.46 14.79 -3.44
N GLN A 194 20.64 14.74 -2.84
CA GLN A 194 21.01 13.67 -1.89
C GLN A 194 20.76 14.14 -0.45
N THR A 195 20.12 13.31 0.33
CA THR A 195 19.84 13.59 1.75
C THR A 195 20.80 12.78 2.63
N THR A 196 21.51 13.46 3.51
CA THR A 196 22.36 12.81 4.52
C THR A 196 21.52 12.30 5.71
N LEU A 197 22.06 11.36 6.49
CA LEU A 197 21.41 10.88 7.71
C LEU A 197 21.19 12.02 8.72
N LYS A 198 22.09 13.00 8.78
CA LYS A 198 21.95 14.19 9.65
C LYS A 198 20.74 15.06 9.29
N GLN A 199 20.37 15.11 8.02
CA GLN A 199 19.18 15.86 7.55
C GLN A 199 17.90 15.02 7.69
N PHE A 200 18.00 13.71 7.47
CA PHE A 200 16.85 12.81 7.51
C PHE A 200 16.36 12.51 8.94
N ALA A 201 17.27 12.18 9.87
CA ALA A 201 16.89 11.67 11.19
C ALA A 201 16.03 12.64 12.01
N PRO A 202 16.29 13.96 12.05
CA PRO A 202 15.41 14.91 12.73
C PRO A 202 14.00 14.94 12.14
N ARG A 203 13.87 15.01 10.81
CA ARG A 203 12.57 15.02 10.11
C ARG A 203 11.77 13.74 10.38
N ALA A 204 12.43 12.59 10.37
CA ALA A 204 11.80 11.31 10.71
C ALA A 204 11.32 11.27 12.17
N GLY A 205 12.11 11.82 13.09
CA GLY A 205 11.75 11.96 14.51
C GLY A 205 10.57 12.91 14.73
N GLU A 206 10.56 14.04 14.04
CA GLU A 206 9.45 15.00 14.04
C GLU A 206 8.16 14.36 13.51
N LEU A 207 8.20 13.63 12.39
CA LEU A 207 7.05 12.90 11.87
C LEU A 207 6.54 11.88 12.90
N ALA A 208 7.44 11.08 13.49
CA ALA A 208 7.07 10.07 14.48
C ALA A 208 6.43 10.68 15.74
N SER A 209 6.84 11.88 16.14
CA SER A 209 6.29 12.63 17.29
C SER A 209 4.95 13.26 16.92
N ALA A 210 4.87 13.90 15.76
CA ALA A 210 3.67 14.61 15.31
C ALA A 210 2.47 13.67 15.12
N VAL A 211 2.70 12.47 14.60
CA VAL A 211 1.64 11.44 14.44
C VAL A 211 0.97 11.06 15.77
N GLN A 212 1.68 11.20 16.92
CA GLN A 212 1.12 10.81 18.23
C GLN A 212 0.08 11.82 18.78
N VAL A 213 0.03 13.02 18.22
CA VAL A 213 -0.83 14.13 18.70
C VAL A 213 -1.91 14.55 17.71
N VAL A 214 -2.07 13.79 16.61
CA VAL A 214 -3.10 14.03 15.60
C VAL A 214 -4.49 13.81 16.21
N VAL A 215 -5.39 14.78 16.03
CA VAL A 215 -6.78 14.72 16.50
C VAL A 215 -7.79 14.79 15.35
N GLY A 216 -7.49 15.54 14.30
CA GLY A 216 -8.40 15.78 13.20
C GLY A 216 -7.74 15.79 11.82
N ALA A 217 -8.57 15.87 10.78
CA ALA A 217 -8.08 15.87 9.39
C ALA A 217 -7.13 17.05 9.09
N ALA A 218 -7.28 18.18 9.75
CA ALA A 218 -6.36 19.32 9.60
C ALA A 218 -4.96 19.02 10.11
N ASP A 219 -4.85 18.29 11.23
CA ASP A 219 -3.55 17.87 11.76
C ASP A 219 -2.87 16.89 10.81
N VAL A 220 -3.65 15.94 10.24
CA VAL A 220 -3.15 15.01 9.21
C VAL A 220 -2.70 15.78 7.98
N ALA A 221 -3.45 16.81 7.55
CA ALA A 221 -3.10 17.62 6.39
C ALA A 221 -1.73 18.31 6.54
N ALA A 222 -1.38 18.71 7.76
CA ALA A 222 -0.08 19.32 8.06
C ALA A 222 1.11 18.33 7.98
N LEU A 223 0.85 17.02 8.04
CA LEU A 223 1.88 15.97 7.93
C LEU A 223 2.13 15.54 6.47
N VAL A 224 1.24 15.91 5.54
CA VAL A 224 1.30 15.44 4.16
C VAL A 224 2.51 16.00 3.44
N GLN A 225 3.39 15.12 3.02
CA GLN A 225 4.59 15.43 2.24
C GLN A 225 5.13 14.20 1.49
N ASN A 226 5.83 14.42 0.38
CA ASN A 226 6.46 13.33 -0.37
C ASN A 226 7.77 13.84 -1.00
N ASP A 227 8.90 13.33 -0.49
CA ASP A 227 10.23 13.74 -0.96
C ASP A 227 10.54 13.31 -2.41
N LEU A 228 9.73 12.44 -3.01
CA LEU A 228 9.86 12.02 -4.41
C LEU A 228 9.05 12.91 -5.36
N GLU A 229 8.07 13.68 -4.85
CA GLU A 229 7.12 14.41 -5.70
C GLU A 229 7.79 15.45 -6.59
N ALA A 230 8.73 16.24 -6.05
CA ALA A 230 9.40 17.29 -6.81
C ALA A 230 10.13 16.73 -8.04
N ALA A 231 10.87 15.63 -7.88
CA ALA A 231 11.59 14.97 -8.95
C ALA A 231 10.66 14.39 -10.03
N VAL A 232 9.49 13.87 -9.60
CA VAL A 232 8.46 13.38 -10.53
C VAL A 232 7.81 14.54 -11.26
N VAL A 233 7.36 15.58 -10.59
CA VAL A 233 6.68 16.73 -11.20
C VAL A 233 7.58 17.45 -12.21
N ALA A 234 8.88 17.56 -11.94
CA ALA A 234 9.84 18.14 -12.88
C ALA A 234 9.91 17.36 -14.21
N ARG A 235 9.70 16.04 -14.20
CA ARG A 235 9.78 15.17 -15.38
C ARG A 235 8.41 14.76 -15.93
N ARG A 236 7.37 14.87 -15.12
CA ARG A 236 5.97 14.51 -15.40
C ARG A 236 5.04 15.56 -14.83
N PRO A 237 4.96 16.76 -15.48
CA PRO A 237 4.18 17.89 -14.96
C PRO A 237 2.68 17.58 -14.84
N GLU A 238 2.16 16.59 -15.56
CA GLU A 238 0.77 16.12 -15.44
C GLU A 238 0.42 15.62 -14.03
N VAL A 239 1.40 15.10 -13.26
CA VAL A 239 1.20 14.70 -11.86
C VAL A 239 0.97 15.91 -10.97
N GLY A 240 1.77 16.97 -11.14
CA GLY A 240 1.59 18.24 -10.45
C GLY A 240 0.25 18.91 -10.81
N ALA A 241 -0.09 18.95 -12.11
CA ALA A 241 -1.36 19.50 -12.56
C ALA A 241 -2.58 18.75 -11.94
N LEU A 242 -2.48 17.44 -11.78
CA LEU A 242 -3.55 16.67 -11.17
C LEU A 242 -3.68 16.94 -9.66
N ARG A 243 -2.54 17.08 -8.94
CA ARG A 243 -2.50 17.52 -7.54
C ARG A 243 -3.17 18.89 -7.39
N ASP A 244 -2.80 19.86 -8.25
CA ASP A 244 -3.32 21.23 -8.19
C ASP A 244 -4.83 21.27 -8.47
N ARG A 245 -5.34 20.38 -9.33
CA ARG A 245 -6.80 20.20 -9.54
C ARG A 245 -7.51 19.70 -8.28
N LEU A 246 -6.90 18.82 -7.49
CA LEU A 246 -7.46 18.38 -6.19
C LEU A 246 -7.52 19.55 -5.20
N LEU A 247 -6.47 20.38 -5.13
CA LEU A 247 -6.46 21.58 -4.29
C LEU A 247 -7.53 22.58 -4.74
N ALA A 248 -7.65 22.84 -6.03
CA ALA A 248 -8.69 23.71 -6.60
C ALA A 248 -10.12 23.18 -6.37
N ALA A 249 -10.27 21.86 -6.23
CA ALA A 249 -11.54 21.21 -5.89
C ALA A 249 -11.86 21.23 -4.38
N GLY A 250 -11.04 21.88 -3.55
CA GLY A 250 -11.27 22.11 -2.12
C GLY A 250 -10.64 21.09 -1.19
N ALA A 251 -9.58 20.38 -1.62
CA ALA A 251 -8.80 19.55 -0.72
C ALA A 251 -8.07 20.43 0.31
N LEU A 252 -8.02 19.97 1.57
CA LEU A 252 -7.22 20.59 2.64
C LEU A 252 -5.73 20.54 2.30
N THR A 253 -5.32 19.44 1.66
CA THR A 253 -3.98 19.21 1.14
C THR A 253 -4.06 18.16 0.04
N ALA A 254 -3.05 18.12 -0.84
CA ALA A 254 -2.91 17.10 -1.86
C ALA A 254 -1.44 16.80 -2.12
N ALA A 255 -1.12 15.53 -2.40
CA ALA A 255 0.23 15.10 -2.72
C ALA A 255 0.23 13.84 -3.59
N MET A 256 1.37 13.54 -4.19
CA MET A 256 1.66 12.26 -4.81
C MET A 256 1.82 11.17 -3.74
N THR A 257 1.35 9.96 -4.01
CA THR A 257 1.54 8.82 -3.11
C THR A 257 2.64 7.89 -3.60
N GLY A 258 3.48 7.42 -2.66
CA GLY A 258 4.59 6.52 -2.99
C GLY A 258 5.51 7.13 -4.05
N SER A 259 5.93 6.32 -5.00
CA SER A 259 6.71 6.75 -6.17
C SER A 259 5.84 7.31 -7.32
N GLY A 260 4.54 7.49 -7.10
CA GLY A 260 3.61 7.99 -8.12
C GLY A 260 3.20 6.90 -9.12
N ALA A 261 2.45 7.27 -10.17
CA ALA A 261 2.00 8.63 -10.53
C ALA A 261 0.66 9.04 -9.89
N ALA A 262 0.03 8.22 -9.05
CA ALA A 262 -1.21 8.59 -8.39
C ALA A 262 -0.99 9.72 -7.37
N VAL A 263 -1.99 10.60 -7.29
CA VAL A 263 -2.07 11.68 -6.30
C VAL A 263 -3.31 11.48 -5.44
N PHE A 264 -3.29 12.00 -4.23
CA PHE A 264 -4.46 12.03 -3.36
C PHE A 264 -4.72 13.43 -2.83
N GLY A 265 -5.97 13.72 -2.53
CA GLY A 265 -6.38 14.91 -1.78
C GLY A 265 -7.15 14.50 -0.53
N LEU A 266 -6.88 15.17 0.58
CA LEU A 266 -7.60 15.02 1.84
C LEU A 266 -8.67 16.10 1.94
N PHE A 267 -9.89 15.71 2.32
CA PHE A 267 -11.04 16.60 2.40
C PHE A 267 -11.59 16.68 3.82
N ALA A 268 -12.21 17.81 4.16
CA ALA A 268 -12.83 17.99 5.47
C ALA A 268 -14.08 17.12 5.67
N THR A 269 -14.74 16.68 4.59
CA THR A 269 -15.96 15.88 4.65
C THR A 269 -16.10 14.99 3.42
N GLY A 270 -16.78 13.85 3.55
CA GLY A 270 -17.09 12.97 2.43
C GLY A 270 -17.96 13.63 1.35
N ALA A 271 -18.79 14.60 1.69
CA ALA A 271 -19.55 15.36 0.71
C ALA A 271 -18.62 16.21 -0.20
N ALA A 272 -17.63 16.88 0.39
CA ALA A 272 -16.61 17.63 -0.35
C ALA A 272 -15.77 16.70 -1.24
N ALA A 273 -15.33 15.55 -0.71
CA ALA A 273 -14.58 14.56 -1.47
C ALA A 273 -15.37 14.01 -2.67
N ARG A 274 -16.64 13.65 -2.50
CA ARG A 274 -17.49 13.19 -3.61
C ARG A 274 -17.69 14.25 -4.70
N LYS A 275 -17.88 15.52 -4.31
CA LYS A 275 -17.98 16.64 -5.25
C LYS A 275 -16.67 16.83 -6.03
N ALA A 276 -15.54 16.80 -5.34
CA ALA A 276 -14.22 16.91 -5.94
C ALA A 276 -13.96 15.77 -6.93
N ARG A 277 -14.26 14.53 -6.56
CA ARG A 277 -14.15 13.38 -7.47
C ARG A 277 -14.91 13.61 -8.77
N ALA A 278 -16.15 14.10 -8.70
CA ALA A 278 -16.95 14.37 -9.89
C ALA A 278 -16.33 15.47 -10.78
N ALA A 279 -15.71 16.48 -10.18
CA ALA A 279 -15.05 17.58 -10.89
C ALA A 279 -13.73 17.19 -11.58
N LEU A 280 -13.16 16.04 -11.24
CA LEU A 280 -11.93 15.52 -11.85
C LEU A 280 -12.15 14.80 -13.18
N ALA A 281 -13.40 14.55 -13.60
CA ALA A 281 -13.67 13.91 -14.88
C ALA A 281 -12.97 14.65 -16.06
N PRO A 282 -12.48 13.93 -17.10
CA PRO A 282 -12.55 12.48 -17.30
C PRO A 282 -11.42 11.66 -16.60
N THR A 283 -10.60 12.27 -15.75
CA THR A 283 -9.53 11.57 -15.05
C THR A 283 -10.10 10.45 -14.17
N ARG A 284 -9.44 9.31 -14.14
CA ARG A 284 -9.79 8.22 -13.22
C ARG A 284 -9.59 8.69 -11.78
N ALA A 285 -10.67 8.74 -11.01
CA ALA A 285 -10.63 9.17 -9.62
C ALA A 285 -11.60 8.37 -8.74
N TRP A 286 -11.22 8.13 -7.50
CA TRP A 286 -11.97 7.36 -6.52
C TRP A 286 -12.13 8.18 -5.23
N HIS A 287 -13.37 8.30 -4.72
CA HIS A 287 -13.58 8.68 -3.33
C HIS A 287 -13.30 7.47 -2.47
N VAL A 288 -12.44 7.59 -1.50
CA VAL A 288 -12.03 6.53 -0.59
C VAL A 288 -12.03 7.04 0.85
N THR A 289 -12.20 6.13 1.79
CA THR A 289 -11.96 6.37 3.21
C THR A 289 -10.84 5.48 3.68
N ASP A 290 -10.26 5.79 4.82
CA ASP A 290 -9.30 4.91 5.48
C ASP A 290 -9.99 3.63 5.97
N LEU A 291 -9.20 2.55 6.02
CA LEU A 291 -9.62 1.30 6.62
C LEU A 291 -9.15 1.27 8.08
N GLN A 292 -10.09 1.48 8.97
CA GLN A 292 -9.86 1.34 10.41
C GLN A 292 -9.90 -0.14 10.82
N PRO A 293 -9.16 -0.54 11.87
CA PRO A 293 -9.25 -1.89 12.43
C PRO A 293 -10.69 -2.16 12.93
N ALA A 294 -11.24 -3.31 12.57
CA ALA A 294 -12.55 -3.72 13.10
C ALA A 294 -12.42 -4.11 14.59
N GLY A 295 -13.07 -3.38 15.48
CA GLY A 295 -13.22 -3.73 16.90
C GLY A 295 -12.23 -3.04 17.86
N PRO A 296 -12.36 -3.31 19.19
CA PRO A 296 -11.48 -2.70 20.18
C PRO A 296 -10.03 -3.10 19.95
N ARG A 297 -9.16 -2.11 19.92
CA ARG A 297 -7.73 -2.23 19.62
C ARG A 297 -7.01 -2.98 20.74
N THR A 298 -6.90 -4.29 20.63
CA THR A 298 -5.94 -5.04 21.44
C THR A 298 -4.57 -4.91 20.79
N ARG A 299 -3.69 -4.10 21.39
CA ARG A 299 -2.29 -4.00 20.97
C ARG A 299 -1.65 -5.38 21.05
N PRO A 300 -1.06 -5.92 19.96
CA PRO A 300 -0.12 -7.02 20.13
C PRO A 300 1.09 -6.47 20.90
N ARG A 301 1.34 -7.01 22.08
CA ARG A 301 2.61 -6.80 22.76
C ARG A 301 3.67 -7.57 21.97
N LEU A 302 4.52 -6.84 21.25
CA LEU A 302 5.78 -7.39 20.77
C LEU A 302 6.65 -7.59 22.02
N GLY A 303 6.79 -8.85 22.46
CA GLY A 303 7.77 -9.27 23.45
C GLY A 303 9.15 -9.38 22.82
#